data_459cce2d453fc88625ea053dbdc4ff70
#
_entry.id   459cce2d453fc88625ea053dbdc4ff70
#
_cell.length_a   1.000
_cell.length_b   1.000
_cell.length_c   1.000
_cell.angle_alpha   90.00
_cell.angle_beta   90.00
_cell.angle_gamma   90.00
#
_symmetry.space_group_name_H-M   'P 1'
#
loop_
_entity.id
_entity.type
_entity.pdbx_description
1 polymer ?
#
loop_
_entity_poly.entity_id
_entity_poly.type
_entity_poly.pdbx_seq_one_letter_code
_entity_poly.pdbx_strand_id
1 'polypeptide(L)'
;MLFTMVMAGAIWLFVLLPEVNAFDREDLLSLPIRATVIKGESIDQVLDLLAVEYGIPVGIELGDSKLKRQEIDWTVPETNVKAFLDSLITKDSRYTWKLEGGIIHVWPVTERDPFVTTLLNTKISHFSFTEGTTRSTIFNNIVKLPEIQTQLSVAEVAPLIFLNFGSMHRVGKGISFYESNLTLRELLDRIVLKTDIKRWVIIRWGDRGEYITLRS
;
A
#
# COMPACT_ATOMS: atom_id res chain seq x y z
N MET A 1 -0.68 -37.10 58.31
CA MET A 1 -1.57 -36.16 57.56
C MET A 1 -0.76 -35.60 56.41
N LEU A 2 -0.86 -36.27 55.24
CA LEU A 2 -0.08 -35.92 54.04
C LEU A 2 -0.96 -35.03 53.15
N PHE A 3 -0.52 -33.81 52.87
CA PHE A 3 -1.17 -32.91 51.91
C PHE A 3 -0.53 -33.16 50.52
N THR A 4 -1.31 -33.74 49.62
CA THR A 4 -0.93 -33.91 48.22
C THR A 4 -1.34 -32.67 47.46
N MET A 5 -0.36 -31.89 47.03
CA MET A 5 -0.53 -30.70 46.18
C MET A 5 -0.63 -31.10 44.71
N VAL A 6 -1.82 -31.03 44.14
CA VAL A 6 -2.06 -31.27 42.70
C VAL A 6 -1.75 -29.99 41.95
N MET A 7 -0.65 -29.98 41.21
CA MET A 7 -0.32 -28.92 40.24
C MET A 7 -1.13 -29.14 38.95
N ALA A 8 -2.14 -28.31 38.74
CA ALA A 8 -2.87 -28.27 37.49
C ALA A 8 -2.03 -27.50 36.43
N GLY A 9 -1.40 -28.27 35.55
CA GLY A 9 -0.71 -27.70 34.40
C GLY A 9 -1.71 -27.14 33.38
N ALA A 10 -1.74 -25.82 33.19
CA ALA A 10 -2.48 -25.18 32.13
C ALA A 10 -1.74 -25.45 30.80
N ILE A 11 -2.30 -26.33 29.97
CA ILE A 11 -1.85 -26.55 28.60
C ILE A 11 -2.38 -25.37 27.78
N TRP A 12 -1.48 -24.44 27.43
CA TRP A 12 -1.78 -23.40 26.44
C TRP A 12 -1.85 -24.06 25.05
N LEU A 13 -3.07 -24.28 24.58
CA LEU A 13 -3.33 -24.71 23.23
C LEU A 13 -3.07 -23.49 22.32
N PHE A 14 -1.88 -23.41 21.74
CA PHE A 14 -1.63 -22.48 20.62
C PHE A 14 -2.48 -22.97 19.44
N VAL A 15 -3.64 -22.36 19.26
CA VAL A 15 -4.38 -22.48 18.00
C VAL A 15 -3.54 -21.76 16.94
N LEU A 16 -2.80 -22.53 16.16
CA LEU A 16 -2.21 -22.06 14.92
C LEU A 16 -3.37 -21.66 13.99
N LEU A 17 -3.73 -20.37 14.00
CA LEU A 17 -4.58 -19.84 12.96
C LEU A 17 -3.85 -20.09 11.63
N PRO A 18 -4.53 -20.65 10.61
CA PRO A 18 -3.91 -20.81 9.31
C PRO A 18 -3.46 -19.44 8.85
N GLU A 19 -2.16 -19.29 8.58
CA GLU A 19 -1.64 -18.15 7.84
C GLU A 19 -2.50 -18.04 6.57
N VAL A 20 -3.18 -16.90 6.42
CA VAL A 20 -3.88 -16.57 5.19
C VAL A 20 -2.84 -16.75 4.08
N ASN A 21 -3.05 -17.76 3.25
CA ASN A 21 -2.16 -18.13 2.17
C ASN A 21 -1.72 -16.86 1.44
N ALA A 22 -0.46 -16.47 1.61
CA ALA A 22 0.18 -15.57 0.69
C ALA A 22 -0.01 -16.22 -0.69
N PHE A 23 -0.73 -15.55 -1.58
CA PHE A 23 -0.81 -15.96 -2.98
C PHE A 23 0.60 -16.32 -3.42
N ASP A 24 0.78 -17.53 -3.93
CA ASP A 24 2.09 -17.94 -4.40
C ASP A 24 2.53 -16.90 -5.44
N ARG A 25 3.74 -16.38 -5.32
CA ARG A 25 4.20 -15.19 -6.07
C ARG A 25 3.99 -15.33 -7.58
N GLU A 26 4.05 -16.54 -8.10
CA GLU A 26 3.85 -16.82 -9.52
C GLU A 26 2.39 -16.79 -9.94
N ASP A 27 1.45 -17.14 -9.06
CA ASP A 27 0.02 -17.15 -9.35
C ASP A 27 -0.53 -15.73 -9.59
N LEU A 28 -0.04 -14.71 -8.83
CA LEU A 28 -0.52 -13.34 -8.97
C LEU A 28 -0.20 -12.74 -10.35
N LEU A 29 1.00 -13.00 -10.87
CA LEU A 29 1.43 -12.47 -12.17
C LEU A 29 0.75 -13.17 -13.36
N SER A 30 0.23 -14.38 -13.16
CA SER A 30 -0.49 -15.15 -14.17
C SER A 30 -1.99 -14.90 -14.18
N LEU A 31 -2.53 -14.15 -13.21
CA LEU A 31 -3.96 -13.82 -13.17
C LEU A 31 -4.42 -13.15 -14.48
N PRO A 32 -5.56 -13.58 -15.06
CA PRO A 32 -6.05 -13.05 -16.31
C PRO A 32 -6.60 -11.63 -16.14
N ILE A 33 -6.23 -10.74 -17.07
CA ILE A 33 -6.77 -9.40 -17.25
C ILE A 33 -7.66 -9.39 -18.49
N ARG A 34 -8.91 -8.97 -18.33
CA ARG A 34 -9.86 -8.87 -19.43
C ARG A 34 -9.48 -7.74 -20.38
N ALA A 35 -9.87 -7.89 -21.64
CA ALA A 35 -9.76 -6.81 -22.61
C ALA A 35 -10.48 -5.56 -22.09
N THR A 36 -9.78 -4.42 -22.09
CA THR A 36 -10.32 -3.14 -21.61
C THR A 36 -9.77 -1.97 -22.44
N VAL A 37 -10.42 -0.83 -22.36
CA VAL A 37 -9.99 0.41 -23.03
C VAL A 37 -9.72 1.46 -21.96
N ILE A 38 -8.49 1.95 -21.93
CA ILE A 38 -8.00 3.02 -21.05
C ILE A 38 -7.91 4.28 -21.91
N LYS A 39 -8.46 5.40 -21.42
CA LYS A 39 -8.44 6.69 -22.15
C LYS A 39 -8.17 7.84 -21.21
N GLY A 40 -7.10 8.58 -21.50
CA GLY A 40 -6.76 9.79 -20.74
C GLY A 40 -6.38 9.55 -19.28
N GLU A 41 -6.03 8.32 -18.91
CA GLU A 41 -5.73 7.96 -17.54
C GLU A 41 -4.24 8.12 -17.23
N SER A 42 -3.92 8.54 -16.02
CA SER A 42 -2.55 8.52 -15.51
C SER A 42 -2.15 7.13 -14.99
N ILE A 43 -0.85 6.86 -14.85
CA ILE A 43 -0.36 5.55 -14.42
C ILE A 43 -0.98 5.08 -13.10
N ASP A 44 -1.19 5.97 -12.12
CA ASP A 44 -1.84 5.63 -10.85
C ASP A 44 -3.31 5.25 -11.03
N GLN A 45 -4.03 5.89 -11.95
CA GLN A 45 -5.41 5.54 -12.29
C GLN A 45 -5.49 4.20 -13.02
N VAL A 46 -4.53 3.92 -13.93
CA VAL A 46 -4.45 2.61 -14.59
C VAL A 46 -4.15 1.50 -13.59
N LEU A 47 -3.29 1.74 -12.60
CA LEU A 47 -3.00 0.78 -11.55
C LEU A 47 -4.17 0.59 -10.57
N ASP A 48 -5.08 1.57 -10.47
CA ASP A 48 -6.34 1.42 -9.74
C ASP A 48 -7.19 0.29 -10.30
N LEU A 49 -7.18 0.09 -11.61
CA LEU A 49 -7.87 -1.02 -12.25
C LEU A 49 -7.42 -2.37 -11.66
N LEU A 50 -6.11 -2.58 -11.50
CA LEU A 50 -5.58 -3.81 -10.89
C LEU A 50 -6.02 -3.96 -9.43
N ALA A 51 -5.94 -2.88 -8.66
CA ALA A 51 -6.27 -2.92 -7.24
C ALA A 51 -7.78 -3.09 -7.00
N VAL A 52 -8.63 -2.35 -7.72
CA VAL A 52 -10.07 -2.30 -7.46
C VAL A 52 -10.82 -3.44 -8.14
N GLU A 53 -10.54 -3.72 -9.42
CA GLU A 53 -11.29 -4.72 -10.18
C GLU A 53 -10.75 -6.15 -9.98
N TYR A 54 -9.43 -6.28 -9.82
CA TYR A 54 -8.80 -7.60 -9.71
C TYR A 54 -8.34 -7.94 -8.28
N GLY A 55 -8.47 -7.00 -7.33
CA GLY A 55 -8.06 -7.20 -5.94
C GLY A 55 -6.56 -7.38 -5.75
N ILE A 56 -5.76 -6.94 -6.73
CA ILE A 56 -4.31 -7.11 -6.74
C ILE A 56 -3.66 -6.05 -5.83
N PRO A 57 -2.82 -6.45 -4.88
CA PRO A 57 -2.12 -5.53 -3.99
C PRO A 57 -1.10 -4.67 -4.74
N VAL A 58 -1.19 -3.33 -4.62
CA VAL A 58 -0.30 -2.39 -5.32
C VAL A 58 0.23 -1.32 -4.38
N GLY A 59 1.55 -1.06 -4.43
CA GLY A 59 2.22 0.06 -3.78
C GLY A 59 2.81 1.01 -4.83
N ILE A 60 2.45 2.30 -4.79
CA ILE A 60 2.81 3.26 -5.83
C ILE A 60 3.58 4.43 -5.23
N GLU A 61 4.81 4.64 -5.71
CA GLU A 61 5.58 5.85 -5.49
C GLU A 61 5.46 6.71 -6.75
N LEU A 62 4.72 7.81 -6.69
CA LEU A 62 4.68 8.74 -7.81
C LEU A 62 5.86 9.70 -7.73
N GLY A 63 6.49 9.93 -8.87
CA GLY A 63 7.54 10.94 -8.99
C GLY A 63 7.01 12.35 -8.73
N ASP A 64 7.94 13.32 -8.67
CA ASP A 64 7.63 14.73 -8.46
C ASP A 64 6.46 15.20 -9.36
N SER A 65 5.56 15.98 -8.80
CA SER A 65 4.43 16.61 -9.50
C SER A 65 4.83 17.48 -10.70
N LYS A 66 6.12 17.87 -10.80
CA LYS A 66 6.70 18.50 -11.99
C LYS A 66 6.69 17.59 -13.22
N LEU A 67 6.67 16.26 -13.01
CA LEU A 67 6.41 15.33 -14.10
C LEU A 67 4.94 15.49 -14.49
N LYS A 68 4.70 16.23 -15.59
CA LYS A 68 3.34 16.33 -16.16
C LYS A 68 2.73 14.94 -16.17
N ARG A 69 1.52 14.81 -15.62
CA ARG A 69 0.76 13.55 -15.74
C ARG A 69 0.72 13.19 -17.22
N GLN A 70 1.30 12.07 -17.56
CA GLN A 70 1.18 11.51 -18.89
C GLN A 70 -0.15 10.79 -18.96
N GLU A 71 -1.00 11.22 -19.89
CA GLU A 71 -2.23 10.53 -20.20
C GLU A 71 -1.92 9.29 -21.03
N ILE A 72 -2.50 8.18 -20.65
CA ILE A 72 -2.34 6.88 -21.30
C ILE A 72 -3.62 6.57 -22.06
N ASP A 73 -3.50 6.46 -23.37
CA ASP A 73 -4.52 5.90 -24.24
C ASP A 73 -4.08 4.51 -24.68
N TRP A 74 -4.83 3.50 -24.29
CA TRP A 74 -4.43 2.13 -24.53
C TRP A 74 -5.62 1.18 -24.62
N THR A 75 -5.69 0.41 -25.72
CA THR A 75 -6.58 -0.75 -25.83
C THR A 75 -5.80 -1.98 -25.34
N VAL A 76 -6.14 -2.45 -24.16
CA VAL A 76 -5.54 -3.63 -23.54
C VAL A 76 -6.22 -4.87 -24.12
N PRO A 77 -5.50 -5.79 -24.79
CA PRO A 77 -6.05 -7.09 -25.16
C PRO A 77 -6.23 -7.97 -23.92
N GLU A 78 -6.95 -9.06 -24.05
CA GLU A 78 -6.94 -10.10 -23.02
C GLU A 78 -5.50 -10.58 -22.78
N THR A 79 -5.06 -10.58 -21.51
CA THR A 79 -3.66 -10.81 -21.15
C THR A 79 -3.55 -11.32 -19.71
N ASN A 80 -2.37 -11.32 -19.12
CA ASN A 80 -2.14 -11.56 -17.69
C ASN A 80 -1.52 -10.34 -17.02
N VAL A 81 -1.50 -10.35 -15.69
CA VAL A 81 -0.98 -9.23 -14.87
C VAL A 81 0.46 -8.86 -15.27
N LYS A 82 1.33 -9.85 -15.47
CA LYS A 82 2.72 -9.58 -15.86
C LYS A 82 2.80 -8.82 -17.19
N ALA A 83 2.17 -9.35 -18.23
CA ALA A 83 2.19 -8.74 -19.55
C ALA A 83 1.48 -7.37 -19.59
N PHE A 84 0.43 -7.20 -18.77
CA PHE A 84 -0.22 -5.91 -18.56
C PHE A 84 0.77 -4.88 -17.98
N LEU A 85 1.49 -5.22 -16.91
CA LEU A 85 2.46 -4.33 -16.28
C LEU A 85 3.63 -4.00 -17.21
N ASP A 86 4.18 -5.00 -17.88
CA ASP A 86 5.26 -4.79 -18.85
C ASP A 86 4.83 -3.84 -19.98
N SER A 87 3.60 -4.00 -20.49
CA SER A 87 3.03 -3.11 -21.50
C SER A 87 2.76 -1.70 -20.94
N LEU A 88 2.26 -1.58 -19.72
CA LEU A 88 2.02 -0.30 -19.05
C LEU A 88 3.32 0.51 -18.93
N ILE A 89 4.41 -0.12 -18.48
CA ILE A 89 5.72 0.53 -18.39
C ILE A 89 6.26 0.94 -19.77
N THR A 90 5.91 0.21 -20.83
CA THR A 90 6.23 0.64 -22.20
C THR A 90 5.46 1.91 -22.59
N LYS A 91 4.24 2.11 -22.10
CA LYS A 91 3.43 3.32 -22.31
C LYS A 91 3.92 4.51 -21.49
N ASP A 92 4.40 4.26 -20.26
CA ASP A 92 5.02 5.29 -19.42
C ASP A 92 6.36 4.79 -18.87
N SER A 93 7.41 4.91 -19.69
CA SER A 93 8.76 4.43 -19.39
C SER A 93 9.47 5.19 -18.25
N ARG A 94 8.82 6.20 -17.68
CA ARG A 94 9.32 6.90 -16.48
C ARG A 94 9.23 6.04 -15.22
N TYR A 95 8.48 4.93 -15.27
CA TYR A 95 8.25 4.04 -14.14
C TYR A 95 8.81 2.65 -14.39
N THR A 96 8.97 1.91 -13.33
CA THR A 96 9.28 0.47 -13.34
C THR A 96 8.45 -0.23 -12.27
N TRP A 97 8.43 -1.56 -12.30
CA TRP A 97 7.69 -2.33 -11.33
C TRP A 97 8.46 -3.57 -10.85
N LYS A 98 8.09 -4.09 -9.69
CA LYS A 98 8.58 -5.35 -9.12
C LYS A 98 7.50 -5.97 -8.25
N LEU A 99 7.38 -7.28 -8.31
CA LEU A 99 6.60 -8.04 -7.32
C LEU A 99 7.51 -8.39 -6.14
N GLU A 100 7.13 -7.94 -4.94
CA GLU A 100 7.86 -8.19 -3.71
C GLU A 100 6.88 -8.43 -2.56
N GLY A 101 7.05 -9.53 -1.83
CA GLY A 101 6.16 -9.84 -0.69
C GLY A 101 4.70 -10.06 -1.05
N GLY A 102 4.33 -10.31 -2.31
CA GLY A 102 2.94 -10.42 -2.77
C GLY A 102 2.31 -9.09 -3.17
N ILE A 103 3.10 -8.02 -3.29
CA ILE A 103 2.66 -6.68 -3.67
C ILE A 103 3.40 -6.24 -4.92
N ILE A 104 2.70 -5.64 -5.85
CA ILE A 104 3.28 -4.99 -7.03
C ILE A 104 3.68 -3.57 -6.62
N HIS A 105 4.98 -3.33 -6.50
CA HIS A 105 5.53 -1.99 -6.28
C HIS A 105 5.83 -1.33 -7.63
N VAL A 106 5.41 -0.07 -7.77
CA VAL A 106 5.67 0.76 -8.96
C VAL A 106 6.33 2.06 -8.51
N TRP A 107 7.45 2.44 -9.16
CA TRP A 107 8.21 3.63 -8.80
C TRP A 107 8.92 4.25 -10.01
N PRO A 108 9.33 5.55 -9.94
CA PRO A 108 10.09 6.21 -11.00
C PRO A 108 11.45 5.56 -11.25
N VAL A 109 11.83 5.41 -12.53
CA VAL A 109 13.13 4.82 -12.94
C VAL A 109 14.31 5.75 -12.64
N THR A 110 14.16 7.04 -12.94
CA THR A 110 15.28 7.99 -13.03
C THR A 110 15.63 8.65 -11.71
N GLU A 111 14.65 9.01 -10.90
CA GLU A 111 14.89 9.59 -9.56
C GLU A 111 13.74 9.23 -8.63
N ARG A 112 14.01 8.30 -7.72
CA ARG A 112 13.19 8.22 -6.52
C ARG A 112 13.42 9.49 -5.72
N ASP A 113 12.35 10.16 -5.33
CA ASP A 113 12.46 11.29 -4.42
C ASP A 113 13.17 10.85 -3.13
N PRO A 114 14.35 11.47 -2.79
CA PRO A 114 15.11 11.06 -1.61
C PRO A 114 14.32 11.19 -0.32
N PHE A 115 13.43 12.19 -0.23
CA PHE A 115 12.57 12.38 0.93
C PHE A 115 11.52 11.28 1.03
N VAL A 116 10.84 10.93 -0.08
CA VAL A 116 9.88 9.83 -0.13
C VAL A 116 10.56 8.51 0.26
N THR A 117 11.78 8.28 -0.25
CA THR A 117 12.58 7.11 0.12
C THR A 117 12.89 7.08 1.62
N THR A 118 13.32 8.21 2.19
CA THR A 118 13.59 8.34 3.63
C THR A 118 12.33 8.10 4.45
N LEU A 119 11.22 8.70 4.05
CA LEU A 119 9.94 8.56 4.72
C LEU A 119 9.45 7.11 4.72
N LEU A 120 9.51 6.42 3.59
CA LEU A 120 9.13 5.01 3.48
C LEU A 120 10.02 4.08 4.30
N ASN A 121 11.27 4.45 4.55
CA ASN A 121 12.21 3.72 5.40
C ASN A 121 12.15 4.11 6.88
N THR A 122 11.31 5.10 7.25
CA THR A 122 11.14 5.50 8.65
C THR A 122 10.61 4.33 9.47
N LYS A 123 11.29 4.03 10.59
CA LYS A 123 10.86 2.98 11.52
C LYS A 123 9.67 3.47 12.33
N ILE A 124 8.60 2.69 12.31
CA ILE A 124 7.38 2.90 13.07
C ILE A 124 7.41 1.96 14.26
N SER A 125 7.36 2.53 15.47
CA SER A 125 7.43 1.76 16.71
C SER A 125 6.21 0.85 16.88
N HIS A 126 5.02 1.39 16.64
CA HIS A 126 3.78 0.60 16.63
C HIS A 126 2.68 1.32 15.86
N PHE A 127 1.76 0.56 15.30
CA PHE A 127 0.54 1.06 14.68
C PHE A 127 -0.60 0.06 14.84
N SER A 128 -1.78 0.58 15.15
CA SER A 128 -2.97 -0.26 15.28
C SER A 128 -4.24 0.46 14.88
N PHE A 129 -5.23 -0.29 14.47
CA PHE A 129 -6.61 0.15 14.32
C PHE A 129 -7.58 -1.00 14.58
N THR A 130 -8.82 -0.66 14.91
CA THR A 130 -9.87 -1.62 15.21
C THR A 130 -10.83 -1.77 14.03
N GLU A 131 -11.62 -2.82 14.07
CA GLU A 131 -12.74 -3.06 13.15
C GLU A 131 -13.60 -1.81 12.97
N GLY A 132 -14.04 -1.57 11.76
CA GLY A 132 -14.91 -0.45 11.41
C GLY A 132 -14.20 0.91 11.26
N THR A 133 -12.86 0.96 11.44
CA THR A 133 -12.08 2.15 11.14
C THR A 133 -12.16 2.44 9.63
N THR A 134 -12.38 3.69 9.25
CA THR A 134 -12.43 4.06 7.84
C THR A 134 -11.03 4.09 7.23
N ARG A 135 -10.92 3.83 5.92
CA ARG A 135 -9.65 3.91 5.19
C ARG A 135 -8.97 5.26 5.38
N SER A 136 -9.72 6.36 5.25
CA SER A 136 -9.20 7.70 5.46
C SER A 136 -8.66 7.91 6.88
N THR A 137 -9.34 7.37 7.89
CA THR A 137 -8.87 7.44 9.29
C THR A 137 -7.55 6.68 9.47
N ILE A 138 -7.40 5.52 8.84
CA ILE A 138 -6.15 4.72 8.90
C ILE A 138 -4.98 5.55 8.36
N PHE A 139 -5.10 6.10 7.14
CA PHE A 139 -4.02 6.88 6.52
C PHE A 139 -3.76 8.20 7.26
N ASN A 140 -4.79 8.87 7.75
CA ASN A 140 -4.65 10.07 8.59
C ASN A 140 -3.92 9.77 9.91
N ASN A 141 -4.17 8.61 10.53
CA ASN A 141 -3.47 8.21 11.74
C ASN A 141 -2.01 7.87 11.47
N ILE A 142 -1.69 7.24 10.32
CA ILE A 142 -0.30 7.00 9.90
C ILE A 142 0.44 8.32 9.76
N VAL A 143 -0.13 9.30 9.07
CA VAL A 143 0.52 10.62 8.88
C VAL A 143 0.74 11.33 10.22
N LYS A 144 -0.10 11.08 11.23
CA LYS A 144 0.02 11.68 12.57
C LYS A 144 1.01 10.97 13.49
N LEU A 145 1.61 9.85 13.09
CA LEU A 145 2.60 9.15 13.90
C LEU A 145 3.78 10.09 14.21
N PRO A 146 4.29 10.10 15.44
CA PRO A 146 5.41 10.98 15.85
C PRO A 146 6.63 10.82 14.94
N GLU A 147 6.95 9.58 14.54
CA GLU A 147 8.07 9.27 13.65
C GLU A 147 7.89 9.91 12.28
N ILE A 148 6.69 9.88 11.74
CA ILE A 148 6.34 10.50 10.45
C ILE A 148 6.35 12.03 10.59
N GLN A 149 5.73 12.59 11.62
CA GLN A 149 5.72 14.03 11.88
C GLN A 149 7.14 14.59 12.03
N THR A 150 8.04 13.85 12.66
CA THR A 150 9.45 14.24 12.77
C THR A 150 10.11 14.37 11.39
N GLN A 151 9.91 13.40 10.50
CA GLN A 151 10.46 13.45 9.14
C GLN A 151 9.88 14.61 8.33
N LEU A 152 8.56 14.81 8.41
CA LEU A 152 7.87 15.91 7.74
C LEU A 152 8.39 17.28 8.20
N SER A 153 8.56 17.44 9.50
CA SER A 153 9.07 18.68 10.11
C SER A 153 10.51 18.99 9.70
N VAL A 154 11.39 17.98 9.71
CA VAL A 154 12.80 18.14 9.30
C VAL A 154 12.93 18.54 7.83
N ALA A 155 12.05 18.02 6.98
CA ALA A 155 12.04 18.31 5.55
C ALA A 155 11.19 19.54 5.17
N GLU A 156 10.58 20.22 6.15
CA GLU A 156 9.63 21.34 5.93
C GLU A 156 8.49 20.98 4.96
N VAL A 157 8.04 19.73 5.00
CA VAL A 157 6.98 19.19 4.15
C VAL A 157 5.66 19.12 4.93
N ALA A 158 4.62 19.73 4.37
CA ALA A 158 3.28 19.66 4.96
C ALA A 158 2.52 18.43 4.45
N PRO A 159 1.86 17.65 5.33
CA PRO A 159 0.98 16.59 4.90
C PRO A 159 -0.29 17.18 4.30
N LEU A 160 -0.59 16.88 3.03
CA LEU A 160 -1.89 17.13 2.45
C LEU A 160 -2.78 15.92 2.71
N ILE A 161 -3.69 16.09 3.66
CA ILE A 161 -4.72 15.11 3.95
C ILE A 161 -5.86 15.37 2.96
N PHE A 162 -5.90 14.63 1.86
CA PHE A 162 -7.10 14.63 1.04
C PHE A 162 -8.21 13.90 1.79
N LEU A 163 -9.14 14.67 2.28
CA LEU A 163 -10.44 14.14 2.67
C LEU A 163 -11.13 13.69 1.37
N ASN A 164 -10.84 12.47 0.94
CA ASN A 164 -11.63 11.83 -0.10
C ASN A 164 -13.03 11.62 0.47
N PHE A 165 -13.93 12.56 0.21
CA PHE A 165 -15.34 12.51 0.59
C PHE A 165 -16.07 11.26 0.04
N GLY A 166 -15.43 10.49 -0.83
CA GLY A 166 -15.97 9.26 -1.42
C GLY A 166 -15.66 7.96 -0.68
N SER A 167 -14.70 7.91 0.23
CA SER A 167 -14.29 6.65 0.87
C SER A 167 -14.68 6.54 2.34
N MET A 168 -15.97 6.61 2.62
CA MET A 168 -16.53 6.13 3.90
C MET A 168 -16.49 4.58 3.98
N HIS A 169 -15.75 3.93 3.09
CA HIS A 169 -15.57 2.49 3.16
C HIS A 169 -14.81 2.16 4.44
N ARG A 170 -15.47 1.43 5.31
CA ARG A 170 -14.88 0.88 6.51
C ARG A 170 -14.10 -0.38 6.16
N VAL A 171 -13.00 -0.58 6.82
CA VAL A 171 -12.30 -1.87 6.74
C VAL A 171 -13.26 -2.97 7.19
N GLY A 172 -13.26 -4.09 6.48
CA GLY A 172 -14.21 -5.18 6.64
C GLY A 172 -14.38 -5.68 8.07
N LYS A 173 -15.53 -6.30 8.34
CA LYS A 173 -15.84 -6.87 9.66
C LYS A 173 -14.76 -7.87 10.10
N GLY A 174 -14.39 -7.83 11.37
CA GLY A 174 -13.44 -8.75 11.98
C GLY A 174 -11.97 -8.39 11.77
N ILE A 175 -11.66 -7.30 11.04
CA ILE A 175 -10.27 -6.90 10.83
C ILE A 175 -9.83 -5.93 11.92
N SER A 176 -9.05 -6.44 12.87
CA SER A 176 -8.23 -5.64 13.78
C SER A 176 -6.77 -5.78 13.37
N PHE A 177 -6.05 -4.69 13.42
CA PHE A 177 -4.67 -4.60 12.94
C PHE A 177 -3.76 -4.10 14.06
N TYR A 178 -2.66 -4.81 14.28
CA TYR A 178 -1.60 -4.40 15.18
C TYR A 178 -0.26 -4.84 14.61
N GLU A 179 0.64 -3.90 14.43
CA GLU A 179 2.00 -4.16 13.97
C GLU A 179 3.00 -3.26 14.72
N SER A 180 4.24 -3.72 14.83
CA SER A 180 5.31 -2.99 15.51
C SER A 180 6.66 -3.22 14.85
N ASN A 181 7.56 -2.24 15.03
CA ASN A 181 8.95 -2.30 14.55
C ASN A 181 9.10 -2.52 13.03
N LEU A 182 8.18 -1.96 12.26
CA LEU A 182 8.21 -1.98 10.79
C LEU A 182 8.70 -0.66 10.23
N THR A 183 9.18 -0.65 8.99
CA THR A 183 9.30 0.59 8.22
C THR A 183 7.89 1.05 7.78
N LEU A 184 7.74 2.32 7.42
CA LEU A 184 6.48 2.81 6.88
C LEU A 184 6.05 1.99 5.65
N ARG A 185 6.99 1.64 4.75
CA ARG A 185 6.71 0.78 3.59
C ARG A 185 6.12 -0.57 4.03
N GLU A 186 6.81 -1.27 4.93
CA GLU A 186 6.35 -2.56 5.45
C GLU A 186 4.98 -2.46 6.13
N LEU A 187 4.73 -1.36 6.84
CA LEU A 187 3.43 -1.10 7.46
C LEU A 187 2.33 -0.96 6.40
N LEU A 188 2.56 -0.14 5.36
CA LEU A 188 1.61 0.07 4.26
C LEU A 188 1.33 -1.25 3.51
N ASP A 189 2.38 -2.02 3.25
CA ASP A 189 2.30 -3.33 2.62
C ASP A 189 1.46 -4.31 3.46
N ARG A 190 1.69 -4.34 4.79
CA ARG A 190 0.89 -5.18 5.70
C ARG A 190 -0.57 -4.77 5.72
N ILE A 191 -0.88 -3.47 5.67
CA ILE A 191 -2.26 -2.99 5.59
C ILE A 191 -2.93 -3.51 4.32
N VAL A 192 -2.27 -3.38 3.17
CA VAL A 192 -2.80 -3.82 1.87
C VAL A 192 -3.01 -5.33 1.80
N LEU A 193 -2.12 -6.12 2.41
CA LEU A 193 -2.23 -7.58 2.43
C LEU A 193 -3.29 -8.09 3.41
N LYS A 194 -3.44 -7.44 4.56
CA LYS A 194 -4.30 -7.92 5.66
C LYS A 194 -5.69 -7.32 5.66
N THR A 195 -5.98 -6.36 4.76
CA THR A 195 -7.28 -5.68 4.70
C THR A 195 -7.89 -5.74 3.31
N ASP A 196 -9.06 -5.15 3.16
CA ASP A 196 -9.71 -4.92 1.86
C ASP A 196 -9.16 -3.68 1.12
N ILE A 197 -8.22 -2.95 1.73
CA ILE A 197 -7.44 -1.92 1.06
C ILE A 197 -6.44 -2.61 0.14
N LYS A 198 -6.52 -2.38 -1.16
CA LYS A 198 -5.68 -3.09 -2.13
C LYS A 198 -4.57 -2.24 -2.73
N ARG A 199 -4.43 -1.00 -2.28
CA ARG A 199 -3.32 -0.13 -2.71
C ARG A 199 -2.94 0.89 -1.66
N TRP A 200 -1.71 1.39 -1.80
CA TRP A 200 -1.28 2.64 -1.23
C TRP A 200 -0.54 3.47 -2.29
N VAL A 201 -0.70 4.77 -2.22
CA VAL A 201 -0.03 5.73 -3.12
C VAL A 201 0.64 6.79 -2.28
N ILE A 202 1.90 7.06 -2.56
CA ILE A 202 2.64 8.18 -1.99
C ILE A 202 3.08 9.12 -3.11
N ILE A 203 2.85 10.40 -2.92
CA ILE A 203 3.25 11.45 -3.88
C ILE A 203 3.70 12.69 -3.12
N ARG A 204 4.81 13.25 -3.54
CA ARG A 204 5.27 14.57 -3.12
C ARG A 204 4.97 15.59 -4.23
N TRP A 205 4.48 16.75 -3.87
CA TRP A 205 4.09 17.78 -4.83
C TRP A 205 4.21 19.21 -4.28
N GLY A 206 3.91 20.20 -5.16
CA GLY A 206 4.22 21.60 -4.96
C GLY A 206 5.48 22.00 -5.73
N ASP A 207 5.66 23.29 -6.01
CA ASP A 207 6.77 23.79 -6.83
C ASP A 207 8.14 23.49 -6.20
N ARG A 208 8.19 23.37 -4.87
CA ARG A 208 9.38 23.03 -4.08
C ARG A 208 9.29 21.68 -3.38
N GLY A 209 8.24 20.88 -3.67
CA GLY A 209 7.98 19.62 -2.99
C GLY A 209 7.53 19.80 -1.53
N GLU A 210 6.86 20.90 -1.24
CA GLU A 210 6.43 21.27 0.12
C GLU A 210 5.24 20.46 0.65
N TYR A 211 4.64 19.63 -0.18
CA TYR A 211 3.50 18.81 0.22
C TYR A 211 3.72 17.33 -0.03
N ILE A 212 3.15 16.49 0.84
CA ILE A 212 3.11 15.05 0.63
C ILE A 212 1.68 14.53 0.84
N THR A 213 1.29 13.57 0.02
CA THR A 213 0.03 12.84 0.16
C THR A 213 0.30 11.36 0.28
N LEU A 214 -0.37 10.74 1.24
CA LEU A 214 -0.48 9.30 1.39
C LEU A 214 -1.96 8.94 1.30
N ARG A 215 -2.31 8.04 0.38
CA ARG A 215 -3.71 7.63 0.13
C ARG A 215 -3.85 6.16 -0.26
N SER A 216 -5.06 5.66 -0.15
CA SER A 216 -5.49 4.34 -0.68
C SER A 216 -6.30 4.49 -1.93
#